data_ef223d8b9d0da9f9179617bd803cc992
#
_entry.id   ef223d8b9d0da9f9179617bd803cc992
#
_cell.length_a   1.000
_cell.length_b   1.000
_cell.length_c   1.000
_cell.angle_alpha   90.00
_cell.angle_beta   90.00
_cell.angle_gamma   90.00
#
_symmetry.space_group_name_H-M   'P 1'
#
loop_
_entity.id
_entity.type
_entity.pdbx_description
1 polymer ?
#
loop_
_entity_poly.entity_id
_entity_poly.type
_entity_poly.pdbx_seq_one_letter_code
_entity_poly.pdbx_strand_id
1 'polypeptide(L)'
;AGYENYEDATWDMIEMVADQYEEIAREYWLSSNAEGDTVGATFDSGKVTISPGMKEAAKVVIESGLSSLFGHKKYGGMEFPNVINTYTDELCCSTNMSLGTLMGLTKGGYHCLHNYGSEELKDIYLPKFLNGEYFATMCLTEAHCGTDLGLIRTKAVPENDEFRVSGQ
;
A
#
# COMPACT_ATOMS: atom_id res chain seq x y z
N ALA A 1 10.01 7.81 -24.11
CA ALA A 1 9.72 8.84 -25.08
C ALA A 1 8.28 8.71 -25.57
N GLY A 2 7.42 9.69 -25.34
CA GLY A 2 6.21 9.89 -26.10
C GLY A 2 4.91 9.28 -25.55
N TYR A 3 4.81 9.02 -24.29
CA TYR A 3 3.51 8.74 -23.64
C TYR A 3 3.02 10.01 -22.97
N GLU A 4 1.97 10.64 -23.52
CA GLU A 4 1.40 11.92 -23.06
C GLU A 4 1.04 11.90 -21.56
N ASN A 5 0.71 10.75 -20.99
CA ASN A 5 0.34 10.63 -19.58
C ASN A 5 1.54 10.66 -18.60
N TYR A 6 2.80 10.58 -19.11
CA TYR A 6 4.00 10.46 -18.27
C TYR A 6 5.01 11.57 -18.52
N GLU A 7 4.54 12.76 -18.92
CA GLU A 7 5.41 13.91 -19.23
C GLU A 7 6.27 14.32 -18.02
N ASP A 8 5.73 14.19 -16.81
CA ASP A 8 6.44 14.52 -15.56
C ASP A 8 7.46 13.46 -15.13
N ALA A 9 7.39 12.23 -15.69
CA ALA A 9 8.35 11.17 -15.41
C ALA A 9 9.62 11.33 -16.27
N THR A 10 10.33 12.44 -16.10
CA THR A 10 11.61 12.70 -16.75
C THR A 10 12.72 11.82 -16.16
N TRP A 11 13.84 11.66 -16.87
CA TRP A 11 14.98 10.91 -16.37
C TRP A 11 15.50 11.47 -15.04
N ASP A 12 15.62 12.78 -14.91
CA ASP A 12 16.08 13.44 -13.69
C ASP A 12 15.14 13.14 -12.51
N MET A 13 13.82 13.14 -12.75
CA MET A 13 12.84 12.78 -11.72
C MET A 13 12.90 11.30 -11.36
N ILE A 14 13.14 10.41 -12.32
CA ILE A 14 13.27 8.98 -12.07
C ILE A 14 14.53 8.68 -11.25
N GLU A 15 15.66 9.31 -11.60
CA GLU A 15 16.91 9.19 -10.83
C GLU A 15 16.73 9.72 -9.40
N MET A 16 16.11 10.88 -9.23
CA MET A 16 15.84 11.44 -7.90
C MET A 16 14.96 10.51 -7.05
N VAL A 17 13.91 9.93 -7.64
CA VAL A 17 13.04 8.96 -6.95
C VAL A 17 13.81 7.70 -6.58
N ALA A 18 14.63 7.19 -7.49
CA ALA A 18 15.45 6.00 -7.27
C ALA A 18 16.45 6.21 -6.12
N ASP A 19 17.19 7.31 -6.15
CA ASP A 19 18.18 7.67 -5.12
C ASP A 19 17.52 7.83 -3.75
N GLN A 20 16.39 8.54 -3.70
CA GLN A 20 15.67 8.76 -2.44
C GLN A 20 15.08 7.45 -1.87
N TYR A 21 14.57 6.57 -2.73
CA TYR A 21 14.09 5.25 -2.29
C TYR A 21 15.24 4.36 -1.81
N GLU A 22 16.39 4.39 -2.49
CA GLU A 22 17.57 3.64 -2.06
C GLU A 22 18.08 4.13 -0.69
N GLU A 23 18.13 5.44 -0.46
CA GLU A 23 18.49 6.02 0.84
C GLU A 23 17.54 5.56 1.94
N ILE A 24 16.23 5.67 1.75
CA ILE A 24 15.22 5.21 2.70
C ILE A 24 15.35 3.71 2.96
N ALA A 25 15.52 2.91 1.90
CA ALA A 25 15.67 1.47 2.02
C ALA A 25 16.89 1.07 2.85
N ARG A 26 18.03 1.73 2.66
CA ARG A 26 19.27 1.46 3.40
C ARG A 26 19.21 1.95 4.85
N GLU A 27 18.72 3.17 5.08
CA GLU A 27 18.79 3.81 6.40
C GLU A 27 17.68 3.35 7.34
N TYR A 28 16.47 3.15 6.82
CA TYR A 28 15.29 2.89 7.66
C TYR A 28 14.75 1.46 7.52
N TRP A 29 14.60 0.97 6.28
CA TRP A 29 13.89 -0.29 6.07
C TRP A 29 14.76 -1.50 6.40
N LEU A 30 16.01 -1.50 5.97
CA LEU A 30 16.92 -2.64 6.24
C LEU A 30 17.14 -2.83 7.74
N SER A 31 17.35 -1.76 8.50
CA SER A 31 17.53 -1.82 9.94
C SER A 31 16.27 -2.25 10.68
N SER A 32 15.09 -1.80 10.23
CA SER A 32 13.80 -2.14 10.84
C SER A 32 13.38 -3.59 10.62
N ASN A 33 13.93 -4.28 9.62
CA ASN A 33 13.59 -5.68 9.35
C ASN A 33 13.95 -6.61 10.52
N ALA A 34 15.18 -6.55 11.01
CA ALA A 34 15.62 -7.34 12.15
C ALA A 34 14.88 -6.96 13.45
N GLU A 35 14.64 -5.68 13.68
CA GLU A 35 13.87 -5.21 14.84
C GLU A 35 12.42 -5.69 14.75
N GLY A 36 11.79 -5.60 13.57
CA GLY A 36 10.42 -6.07 13.35
C GLY A 36 10.25 -7.56 13.62
N ASP A 37 11.25 -8.39 13.29
CA ASP A 37 11.25 -9.82 13.57
C ASP A 37 11.45 -10.13 15.06
N THR A 38 12.39 -9.47 15.72
CA THR A 38 12.75 -9.76 17.11
C THR A 38 11.77 -9.17 18.12
N VAL A 39 11.29 -7.95 17.91
CA VAL A 39 10.31 -7.27 18.79
C VAL A 39 8.89 -7.66 18.39
N GLY A 40 8.61 -7.72 17.09
CA GLY A 40 7.31 -8.08 16.55
C GLY A 40 6.22 -7.06 16.86
N ALA A 41 4.96 -7.51 16.70
CA ALA A 41 3.78 -6.76 17.09
C ALA A 41 3.27 -7.27 18.46
N THR A 42 2.93 -6.36 19.34
CA THR A 42 2.35 -6.69 20.65
C THR A 42 0.86 -6.33 20.68
N PHE A 43 0.08 -7.14 21.38
CA PHE A 43 -1.34 -6.88 21.62
C PHE A 43 -1.57 -6.71 23.12
N ASP A 44 -2.10 -5.58 23.51
CA ASP A 44 -2.49 -5.29 24.88
C ASP A 44 -3.80 -4.50 24.91
N SER A 45 -4.76 -4.98 25.70
CA SER A 45 -6.02 -4.28 25.98
C SER A 45 -6.75 -3.76 24.75
N GLY A 46 -6.81 -4.57 23.67
CA GLY A 46 -7.47 -4.21 22.42
C GLY A 46 -6.63 -3.38 21.45
N LYS A 47 -5.38 -3.06 21.83
CA LYS A 47 -4.45 -2.24 21.00
C LYS A 47 -3.29 -3.08 20.49
N VAL A 48 -3.04 -2.99 19.18
CA VAL A 48 -1.84 -3.52 18.56
C VAL A 48 -0.78 -2.42 18.48
N THR A 49 0.46 -2.76 18.83
CA THR A 49 1.61 -1.87 18.72
C THR A 49 2.72 -2.60 17.97
N ILE A 50 3.24 -1.99 16.92
CA ILE A 50 4.41 -2.49 16.16
C ILE A 50 5.69 -1.89 16.72
N SER A 51 6.84 -2.47 16.36
CA SER A 51 8.14 -1.96 16.81
C SER A 51 8.39 -0.51 16.37
N PRO A 52 9.13 0.29 17.14
CA PRO A 52 9.42 1.69 16.80
C PRO A 52 10.08 1.86 15.43
N GLY A 53 11.06 1.01 15.10
CA GLY A 53 11.75 1.06 13.81
C GLY A 53 10.84 0.77 12.62
N MET A 54 9.91 -0.19 12.74
CA MET A 54 8.91 -0.47 11.71
C MET A 54 7.96 0.72 11.51
N LYS A 55 7.57 1.37 12.61
CA LYS A 55 6.71 2.56 12.54
C LYS A 55 7.41 3.74 11.88
N GLU A 56 8.66 3.99 12.22
CA GLU A 56 9.45 5.07 11.62
C GLU A 56 9.72 4.79 10.13
N ALA A 57 10.06 3.56 9.77
CA ALA A 57 10.30 3.15 8.40
C ALA A 57 9.06 3.35 7.49
N ALA A 58 7.86 3.06 7.99
CA ALA A 58 6.62 3.35 7.27
C ALA A 58 6.37 4.86 7.15
N LYS A 59 6.61 5.61 8.22
CA LYS A 59 6.39 7.05 8.29
C LYS A 59 7.26 7.81 7.30
N VAL A 60 8.54 7.49 7.20
CA VAL A 60 9.49 8.20 6.33
C VAL A 60 9.08 8.14 4.87
N VAL A 61 8.64 6.99 4.36
CA VAL A 61 8.19 6.88 2.95
C VAL A 61 6.88 7.63 2.69
N ILE A 62 6.02 7.73 3.69
CA ILE A 62 4.78 8.51 3.59
C ILE A 62 5.09 10.01 3.57
N GLU A 63 5.91 10.48 4.50
CA GLU A 63 6.27 11.90 4.62
C GLU A 63 7.11 12.41 3.44
N SER A 64 7.90 11.54 2.80
CA SER A 64 8.61 11.87 1.56
C SER A 64 7.68 12.02 0.34
N GLY A 65 6.42 11.59 0.43
CA GLY A 65 5.47 11.56 -0.68
C GLY A 65 5.66 10.39 -1.66
N LEU A 66 6.70 9.59 -1.48
CA LEU A 66 7.00 8.46 -2.37
C LEU A 66 5.95 7.34 -2.33
N SER A 67 5.15 7.28 -1.27
CA SER A 67 3.98 6.38 -1.19
C SER A 67 2.92 6.67 -2.24
N SER A 68 2.94 7.85 -2.87
CA SER A 68 1.95 8.30 -3.85
C SER A 68 2.36 8.13 -5.31
N LEU A 69 3.54 7.54 -5.59
CA LEU A 69 4.09 7.39 -6.96
C LEU A 69 3.11 6.78 -7.96
N PHE A 70 2.36 5.75 -7.54
CA PHE A 70 1.45 5.00 -8.41
C PHE A 70 0.06 5.65 -8.58
N GLY A 71 -0.26 6.61 -7.73
CA GLY A 71 -1.60 7.20 -7.67
C GLY A 71 -1.88 8.17 -8.80
N HIS A 72 -3.15 8.27 -9.18
CA HIS A 72 -3.59 9.23 -10.20
C HIS A 72 -3.52 10.67 -9.67
N LYS A 73 -3.08 11.61 -10.51
CA LYS A 73 -2.92 13.05 -10.19
C LYS A 73 -4.18 13.69 -9.60
N LYS A 74 -5.36 13.30 -10.10
CA LYS A 74 -6.68 13.77 -9.55
C LYS A 74 -6.78 13.59 -8.04
N TYR A 75 -6.17 12.54 -7.50
CA TYR A 75 -6.26 12.18 -6.09
C TYR A 75 -5.00 12.49 -5.27
N GLY A 76 -4.05 13.23 -5.87
CA GLY A 76 -2.80 13.62 -5.22
C GLY A 76 -1.63 12.67 -5.46
N GLY A 77 -1.74 11.75 -6.42
CA GLY A 77 -0.65 10.87 -6.84
C GLY A 77 0.27 11.51 -7.86
N MET A 78 1.42 10.89 -8.08
CA MET A 78 2.41 11.33 -9.05
C MET A 78 2.21 10.71 -10.43
N GLU A 79 1.42 9.64 -10.53
CA GLU A 79 1.09 8.94 -11.78
C GLU A 79 2.33 8.46 -12.56
N PHE A 80 3.32 7.94 -11.82
CA PHE A 80 4.54 7.39 -12.43
C PHE A 80 4.26 6.07 -13.16
N PRO A 81 5.03 5.74 -14.22
CA PRO A 81 4.90 4.47 -14.91
C PRO A 81 5.07 3.27 -13.97
N ASN A 82 4.30 2.20 -14.21
CA ASN A 82 4.35 1.00 -13.37
C ASN A 82 5.75 0.36 -13.28
N VAL A 83 6.59 0.52 -14.29
CA VAL A 83 7.97 0.01 -14.25
C VAL A 83 8.79 0.66 -13.12
N ILE A 84 8.57 1.94 -12.85
CA ILE A 84 9.23 2.65 -11.74
C ILE A 84 8.67 2.15 -10.40
N ASN A 85 7.35 1.96 -10.33
CA ASN A 85 6.73 1.36 -9.14
C ASN A 85 7.25 -0.05 -8.85
N THR A 86 7.49 -0.87 -9.89
CA THR A 86 8.06 -2.20 -9.72
C THR A 86 9.49 -2.15 -9.16
N TYR A 87 10.29 -1.20 -9.63
CA TYR A 87 11.64 -0.97 -9.12
C TYR A 87 11.63 -0.57 -7.62
N THR A 88 10.77 0.36 -7.25
CA THR A 88 10.64 0.78 -5.83
C THR A 88 10.08 -0.34 -4.94
N ASP A 89 9.14 -1.14 -5.45
CA ASP A 89 8.63 -2.33 -4.76
C ASP A 89 9.75 -3.37 -4.54
N GLU A 90 10.65 -3.56 -5.50
CA GLU A 90 11.84 -4.45 -5.35
C GLU A 90 12.75 -3.96 -4.23
N LEU A 91 13.10 -2.68 -4.18
CA LEU A 91 13.89 -2.09 -3.10
C LEU A 91 13.24 -2.30 -1.73
N CYS A 92 11.94 -2.05 -1.63
CA CYS A 92 11.17 -2.25 -0.42
C CYS A 92 11.18 -3.71 0.04
N CYS A 93 10.80 -4.63 -0.84
CA CYS A 93 10.69 -6.05 -0.53
C CYS A 93 12.03 -6.70 -0.23
N SER A 94 13.12 -6.26 -0.89
CA SER A 94 14.48 -6.80 -0.66
C SER A 94 15.07 -6.37 0.67
N THR A 95 14.65 -5.24 1.22
CA THR A 95 15.14 -4.70 2.50
C THR A 95 14.22 -5.03 3.68
N ASN A 96 12.90 -4.98 3.47
CA ASN A 96 11.91 -5.32 4.49
C ASN A 96 10.60 -5.79 3.86
N MET A 97 10.43 -7.10 3.70
CA MET A 97 9.24 -7.69 3.08
C MET A 97 7.94 -7.37 3.83
N SER A 98 7.99 -7.20 5.15
CA SER A 98 6.80 -6.85 5.94
C SER A 98 6.26 -5.46 5.58
N LEU A 99 7.16 -4.48 5.40
CA LEU A 99 6.80 -3.15 4.90
C LEU A 99 6.37 -3.20 3.43
N GLY A 100 7.06 -3.99 2.60
CA GLY A 100 6.68 -4.21 1.21
C GLY A 100 5.25 -4.77 1.09
N THR A 101 4.88 -5.69 1.96
CA THR A 101 3.51 -6.23 2.01
C THR A 101 2.49 -5.17 2.42
N LEU A 102 2.78 -4.35 3.44
CA LEU A 102 1.90 -3.27 3.87
C LEU A 102 1.62 -2.27 2.75
N MET A 103 2.68 -1.81 2.08
CA MET A 103 2.57 -0.86 0.97
C MET A 103 1.89 -1.48 -0.25
N GLY A 104 2.25 -2.73 -0.59
CA GLY A 104 1.68 -3.46 -1.72
C GLY A 104 0.19 -3.74 -1.59
N LEU A 105 -0.30 -4.10 -0.38
CA LEU A 105 -1.73 -4.29 -0.13
C LEU A 105 -2.50 -2.97 -0.22
N THR A 106 -1.94 -1.88 0.27
CA THR A 106 -2.55 -0.55 0.14
C THR A 106 -2.65 -0.12 -1.32
N LYS A 107 -1.60 -0.34 -2.12
CA LYS A 107 -1.60 -0.13 -3.57
C LYS A 107 -2.66 -1.00 -4.28
N GLY A 108 -2.78 -2.28 -3.88
CA GLY A 108 -3.82 -3.17 -4.38
C GLY A 108 -5.24 -2.67 -4.08
N GLY A 109 -5.48 -2.21 -2.84
CA GLY A 109 -6.75 -1.60 -2.43
C GLY A 109 -7.06 -0.32 -3.21
N TYR A 110 -6.05 0.53 -3.42
CA TYR A 110 -6.18 1.73 -4.25
C TYR A 110 -6.62 1.37 -5.68
N HIS A 111 -5.93 0.45 -6.35
CA HIS A 111 -6.27 0.06 -7.72
C HIS A 111 -7.64 -0.58 -7.83
N CYS A 112 -8.04 -1.41 -6.86
CA CYS A 112 -9.38 -1.98 -6.81
C CYS A 112 -10.44 -0.88 -6.75
N LEU A 113 -10.30 0.07 -5.82
CA LEU A 113 -11.26 1.16 -5.67
C LEU A 113 -11.23 2.13 -6.86
N HIS A 114 -10.04 2.46 -7.37
CA HIS A 114 -9.88 3.34 -8.53
C HIS A 114 -10.58 2.80 -9.78
N ASN A 115 -10.49 1.49 -10.03
CA ASN A 115 -11.07 0.90 -11.23
C ASN A 115 -12.57 0.57 -11.11
N TYR A 116 -13.04 0.26 -9.90
CA TYR A 116 -14.38 -0.30 -9.72
C TYR A 116 -15.27 0.47 -8.75
N GLY A 117 -14.73 1.41 -7.98
CA GLY A 117 -15.50 2.22 -7.04
C GLY A 117 -16.35 3.29 -7.73
N SER A 118 -17.39 3.78 -7.04
CA SER A 118 -18.10 4.98 -7.45
C SER A 118 -17.20 6.22 -7.30
N GLU A 119 -17.50 7.29 -8.04
CA GLU A 119 -16.72 8.54 -7.93
C GLU A 119 -16.72 9.09 -6.50
N GLU A 120 -17.85 8.97 -5.79
CA GLU A 120 -17.96 9.37 -4.39
C GLU A 120 -16.98 8.61 -3.50
N LEU A 121 -16.91 7.29 -3.63
CA LEU A 121 -15.96 6.46 -2.86
C LEU A 121 -14.51 6.76 -3.22
N LYS A 122 -14.23 6.99 -4.50
CA LYS A 122 -12.89 7.37 -4.97
C LYS A 122 -12.45 8.70 -4.35
N ASP A 123 -13.31 9.72 -4.39
CA ASP A 123 -12.99 11.05 -3.86
C ASP A 123 -12.79 11.04 -2.33
N ILE A 124 -13.48 10.14 -1.61
CA ILE A 124 -13.33 9.99 -0.15
C ILE A 124 -12.06 9.25 0.23
N TYR A 125 -11.74 8.13 -0.43
CA TYR A 125 -10.74 7.18 0.06
C TYR A 125 -9.39 7.24 -0.66
N LEU A 126 -9.36 7.50 -1.98
CA LEU A 126 -8.11 7.44 -2.73
C LEU A 126 -7.05 8.44 -2.25
N PRO A 127 -7.39 9.71 -1.93
CA PRO A 127 -6.42 10.63 -1.36
C PRO A 127 -5.83 10.13 -0.04
N LYS A 128 -6.65 9.45 0.79
CA LYS A 128 -6.22 8.94 2.10
C LYS A 128 -5.29 7.74 2.02
N PHE A 129 -5.40 6.93 0.97
CA PHE A 129 -4.41 5.89 0.69
C PHE A 129 -3.08 6.47 0.25
N LEU A 130 -3.09 7.53 -0.56
CA LEU A 130 -1.88 8.13 -1.10
C LEU A 130 -1.10 8.94 -0.06
N ASN A 131 -1.78 9.61 0.86
CA ASN A 131 -1.15 10.38 1.94
C ASN A 131 -0.85 9.56 3.20
N GLY A 132 -1.12 8.24 3.18
CA GLY A 132 -0.83 7.34 4.30
C GLY A 132 -1.75 7.48 5.52
N GLU A 133 -2.87 8.21 5.40
CA GLU A 133 -3.88 8.27 6.46
C GLU A 133 -4.58 6.92 6.65
N TYR A 134 -4.81 6.20 5.53
CA TYR A 134 -5.43 4.87 5.52
C TYR A 134 -4.53 3.84 4.85
N PHE A 135 -4.59 2.63 5.38
CA PHE A 135 -4.02 1.44 4.77
C PHE A 135 -5.11 0.47 4.36
N ALA A 136 -4.86 -0.28 3.28
CA ALA A 136 -5.75 -1.35 2.86
C ALA A 136 -5.20 -2.72 3.25
N THR A 137 -6.10 -3.65 3.48
CA THR A 137 -5.80 -5.05 3.74
C THR A 137 -6.60 -5.95 2.81
N MET A 138 -6.12 -7.17 2.58
CA MET A 138 -6.84 -8.18 1.82
C MET A 138 -7.29 -9.31 2.75
N CYS A 139 -8.61 -9.46 2.92
CA CYS A 139 -9.24 -10.51 3.72
C CYS A 139 -9.89 -11.52 2.75
N LEU A 140 -9.08 -12.37 2.12
CA LEU A 140 -9.52 -13.24 1.04
C LEU A 140 -9.65 -14.70 1.49
N THR A 141 -8.62 -15.23 2.19
CA THR A 141 -8.55 -16.63 2.60
C THR A 141 -9.52 -16.93 3.74
N GLU A 142 -10.34 -17.95 3.57
CA GLU A 142 -11.19 -18.52 4.62
C GLU A 142 -10.57 -19.82 5.15
N ALA A 143 -11.01 -20.31 6.32
CA ALA A 143 -10.44 -21.49 6.96
C ALA A 143 -10.46 -22.76 6.08
N HIS A 144 -11.38 -22.84 5.14
CA HIS A 144 -11.57 -24.01 4.26
C HIS A 144 -11.13 -23.77 2.82
N CYS A 145 -10.76 -22.54 2.44
CA CYS A 145 -10.31 -22.23 1.09
C CYS A 145 -9.32 -21.06 1.06
N GLY A 146 -8.30 -21.19 0.23
CA GLY A 146 -7.31 -20.15 -0.06
C GLY A 146 -7.07 -20.06 -1.56
N THR A 147 -6.49 -21.11 -2.15
CA THR A 147 -6.25 -21.18 -3.60
C THR A 147 -7.54 -21.31 -4.39
N ASP A 148 -8.48 -22.13 -3.93
CA ASP A 148 -9.78 -22.29 -4.60
C ASP A 148 -10.78 -21.25 -4.09
N LEU A 149 -10.77 -20.09 -4.71
CA LEU A 149 -11.69 -18.98 -4.37
C LEU A 149 -13.15 -19.27 -4.73
N GLY A 150 -13.42 -20.30 -5.54
CA GLY A 150 -14.78 -20.76 -5.84
C GLY A 150 -15.52 -21.29 -4.61
N LEU A 151 -14.79 -21.65 -3.55
CA LEU A 151 -15.34 -22.15 -2.30
C LEU A 151 -15.62 -21.06 -1.25
N ILE A 152 -15.35 -19.79 -1.53
CA ILE A 152 -15.61 -18.68 -0.60
C ILE A 152 -17.08 -18.68 -0.19
N ARG A 153 -17.33 -18.57 1.11
CA ARG A 153 -18.67 -18.55 1.73
C ARG A 153 -19.09 -17.18 2.23
N THR A 154 -18.16 -16.26 2.39
CA THR A 154 -18.47 -14.88 2.77
C THR A 154 -19.41 -14.26 1.75
N LYS A 155 -20.49 -13.67 2.24
CA LYS A 155 -21.56 -13.08 1.41
C LYS A 155 -21.87 -11.69 1.89
N ALA A 156 -22.15 -10.80 0.94
CA ALA A 156 -22.72 -9.49 1.17
C ALA A 156 -24.17 -9.51 0.63
N VAL A 157 -25.14 -9.35 1.51
CA VAL A 157 -26.56 -9.34 1.16
C VAL A 157 -27.10 -7.93 1.29
N PRO A 158 -27.72 -7.35 0.25
CA PRO A 158 -28.33 -6.03 0.33
C PRO A 158 -29.42 -5.97 1.42
N GLU A 159 -29.37 -4.94 2.25
CA GLU A 159 -30.34 -4.70 3.31
C GLU A 159 -30.56 -3.18 3.44
N ASN A 160 -31.68 -2.67 2.91
CA ASN A 160 -31.94 -1.24 2.72
C ASN A 160 -30.85 -0.58 1.84
N ASP A 161 -30.20 0.49 2.32
CA ASP A 161 -29.12 1.20 1.63
C ASP A 161 -27.70 0.68 1.98
N GLU A 162 -27.62 -0.45 2.67
CA GLU A 162 -26.38 -1.06 3.16
C GLU A 162 -26.24 -2.51 2.70
N PHE A 163 -25.10 -3.12 2.99
CA PHE A 163 -24.87 -4.54 2.82
C PHE A 163 -24.58 -5.20 4.17
N ARG A 164 -25.32 -6.26 4.47
CA ARG A 164 -24.98 -7.13 5.59
C ARG A 164 -23.98 -8.17 5.13
N VAL A 165 -22.76 -8.09 5.65
CA VAL A 165 -21.68 -9.04 5.37
C VAL A 165 -21.69 -10.14 6.42
N SER A 166 -21.64 -11.40 6.00
CA SER A 166 -21.53 -12.58 6.86
C SER A 166 -20.52 -13.56 6.27
N GLY A 167 -19.66 -14.11 7.15
CA GLY A 167 -18.58 -15.02 6.74
C GLY A 167 -17.61 -15.25 7.91
N GLN A 168 -16.42 -15.74 7.58
CA GLN A 168 -15.34 -16.00 8.53
C GLN A 168 -14.15 -15.08 8.27
#